data_e7676d1142a2cbefb97438df2a2a6dd5
#
_entry.id   e7676d1142a2cbefb97438df2a2a6dd5
#
_cell.length_a   1.000
_cell.length_b   1.000
_cell.length_c   1.000
_cell.angle_alpha   90.00
_cell.angle_beta   90.00
_cell.angle_gamma   90.00
#
_symmetry.space_group_name_H-M   'P 1'
#
loop_
_entity.id
_entity.type
_entity.pdbx_description
1 polymer ?
#
loop_
_entity_poly.entity_id
_entity_poly.type
_entity_poly.pdbx_seq_one_letter_code
_entity_poly.pdbx_strand_id
1 'polypeptide(L)'
;LDNVSIYCDNLINFSSEDKFDFVTLIGVLEYAPVFIQSDDPVNRCLGHARSFLKENGTLILAIENQLGLKYFNGCAEDHLGRPFHSITDLYGPGEPVTFGRCGLMQKLGQAGFVQQTFLFPFPDYKLPELLISEAALSHPTFLVADLLHRCSAPQHGFNDLRSFFEPLAWRAIANNNLLADLANSFLVIASQENTSHDVPARDWLASHYTANRLPSFAMETGF
;
A
#
# COMPACT_ATOMS: atom_id res chain seq x y z
N LEU A 1 27.44 6.20 6.30
CA LEU A 1 26.96 5.26 5.28
C LEU A 1 27.51 5.74 3.93
N ASP A 2 28.57 5.10 3.45
CA ASP A 2 29.32 5.54 2.24
C ASP A 2 28.59 5.19 0.92
N ASN A 3 27.42 4.54 1.02
CA ASN A 3 26.61 4.07 -0.11
C ASN A 3 25.22 4.73 -0.18
N VAL A 4 25.02 5.86 0.50
CA VAL A 4 23.75 6.58 0.52
C VAL A 4 23.97 8.02 0.07
N SER A 5 23.19 8.48 -0.89
CA SER A 5 23.12 9.88 -1.31
C SER A 5 21.74 10.43 -0.96
N ILE A 6 21.72 11.60 -0.32
CA ILE A 6 20.47 12.26 0.11
C ILE A 6 20.30 13.54 -0.71
N TYR A 7 19.13 13.68 -1.33
CA TYR A 7 18.74 14.86 -2.10
C TYR A 7 17.54 15.52 -1.42
N CYS A 8 17.58 16.83 -1.27
CA CYS A 8 16.50 17.62 -0.69
C CYS A 8 15.89 18.50 -1.80
N ASP A 9 14.95 17.93 -2.54
CA ASP A 9 14.26 18.63 -3.63
C ASP A 9 12.90 17.93 -3.89
N ASN A 10 12.08 18.54 -4.77
CA ASN A 10 10.90 17.88 -5.29
C ASN A 10 11.30 16.66 -6.15
N LEU A 11 10.61 15.54 -5.96
CA LEU A 11 10.88 14.31 -6.70
C LEU A 11 10.98 14.54 -8.21
N ILE A 12 10.14 15.40 -8.78
CA ILE A 12 10.07 15.68 -10.22
C ILE A 12 11.32 16.42 -10.74
N ASN A 13 12.08 17.07 -9.86
CA ASN A 13 13.33 17.76 -10.21
C ASN A 13 14.55 16.83 -10.16
N PHE A 14 14.42 15.68 -9.50
CA PHE A 14 15.50 14.71 -9.46
C PHE A 14 15.75 14.13 -10.85
N SER A 15 17.00 14.04 -11.24
CA SER A 15 17.43 13.43 -12.50
C SER A 15 18.67 12.58 -12.27
N SER A 16 18.76 11.46 -12.96
CA SER A 16 19.92 10.57 -12.96
C SER A 16 20.05 9.89 -14.31
N GLU A 17 21.27 9.72 -14.79
CA GLU A 17 21.56 8.85 -15.93
C GLU A 17 21.56 7.37 -15.54
N ASP A 18 21.82 7.10 -14.25
CA ASP A 18 21.78 5.74 -13.70
C ASP A 18 20.36 5.21 -13.67
N LYS A 19 20.23 3.91 -13.94
CA LYS A 19 19.00 3.14 -13.81
C LYS A 19 19.12 2.17 -12.65
N PHE A 20 18.00 1.98 -11.96
CA PHE A 20 17.94 1.21 -10.72
C PHE A 20 17.17 -0.09 -10.93
N ASP A 21 17.55 -1.11 -10.19
CA ASP A 21 16.80 -2.37 -10.13
C ASP A 21 15.47 -2.19 -9.37
N PHE A 22 15.48 -1.28 -8.37
CA PHE A 22 14.32 -0.96 -7.56
C PHE A 22 14.14 0.54 -7.42
N VAL A 23 12.90 0.99 -7.54
CA VAL A 23 12.46 2.33 -7.14
C VAL A 23 11.33 2.16 -6.11
N THR A 24 11.36 2.93 -5.03
CA THR A 24 10.33 2.85 -3.98
C THR A 24 9.56 4.16 -3.84
N LEU A 25 8.24 4.06 -3.73
CA LEU A 25 7.33 5.15 -3.38
C LEU A 25 6.51 4.71 -2.17
N ILE A 26 7.02 4.98 -0.98
CA ILE A 26 6.40 4.55 0.28
C ILE A 26 5.78 5.78 0.96
N GLY A 27 4.46 5.91 0.92
CA GLY A 27 3.76 7.07 1.46
C GLY A 27 4.12 8.37 0.71
N VAL A 28 4.19 8.32 -0.62
CA VAL A 28 4.65 9.44 -1.47
C VAL A 28 3.64 9.75 -2.58
N LEU A 29 3.06 8.75 -3.22
CA LEU A 29 2.22 8.92 -4.41
C LEU A 29 0.99 9.78 -4.14
N GLU A 30 0.40 9.66 -2.97
CA GLU A 30 -0.76 10.41 -2.50
C GLU A 30 -0.52 11.93 -2.51
N TYR A 31 0.72 12.34 -2.34
CA TYR A 31 1.11 13.77 -2.35
C TYR A 31 1.41 14.31 -3.76
N ALA A 32 1.33 13.51 -4.80
CA ALA A 32 1.58 13.98 -6.16
C ALA A 32 0.75 15.22 -6.55
N PRO A 33 -0.57 15.30 -6.23
CA PRO A 33 -1.35 16.50 -6.54
C PRO A 33 -0.92 17.76 -5.77
N VAL A 34 -0.25 17.59 -4.63
CA VAL A 34 0.23 18.72 -3.80
C VAL A 34 1.51 19.32 -4.39
N PHE A 35 2.42 18.46 -4.87
CA PHE A 35 3.78 18.89 -5.22
C PHE A 35 4.07 18.91 -6.72
N ILE A 36 3.22 18.32 -7.55
CA ILE A 36 3.44 18.21 -9.00
C ILE A 36 2.38 19.01 -9.74
N GLN A 37 2.80 20.10 -10.39
CA GLN A 37 1.93 20.91 -11.26
C GLN A 37 1.74 20.19 -12.61
N SER A 38 0.61 19.55 -12.79
CA SER A 38 0.23 18.82 -13.99
C SER A 38 -1.28 18.60 -14.02
N ASP A 39 -1.86 18.36 -15.20
CA ASP A 39 -3.26 17.95 -15.36
C ASP A 39 -3.48 16.53 -14.80
N ASP A 40 -2.46 15.68 -14.81
CA ASP A 40 -2.46 14.36 -14.16
C ASP A 40 -1.17 14.17 -13.36
N PRO A 41 -1.10 14.73 -12.13
CA PRO A 41 0.10 14.70 -11.30
C PRO A 41 0.49 13.29 -10.86
N VAL A 42 -0.49 12.39 -10.68
CA VAL A 42 -0.27 11.00 -10.26
C VAL A 42 0.43 10.22 -11.38
N ASN A 43 -0.09 10.27 -12.60
CA ASN A 43 0.55 9.62 -13.74
C ASN A 43 1.93 10.22 -14.04
N ARG A 44 2.10 11.53 -13.85
CA ARG A 44 3.41 12.17 -13.99
C ARG A 44 4.41 11.67 -12.95
N CYS A 45 3.98 11.50 -11.68
CA CYS A 45 4.81 10.93 -10.62
C CYS A 45 5.24 9.50 -10.95
N LEU A 46 4.29 8.64 -11.31
CA LEU A 46 4.54 7.25 -11.67
C LEU A 46 5.43 7.11 -12.91
N GLY A 47 5.19 7.92 -13.95
CA GLY A 47 6.02 7.96 -15.15
C GLY A 47 7.45 8.42 -14.87
N HIS A 48 7.62 9.39 -13.96
CA HIS A 48 8.92 9.85 -13.50
C HIS A 48 9.66 8.74 -12.72
N ALA A 49 9.01 8.10 -11.77
CA ALA A 49 9.57 6.95 -11.05
C ALA A 49 9.96 5.82 -12.01
N ARG A 50 9.12 5.52 -13.00
CA ARG A 50 9.40 4.52 -14.04
C ARG A 50 10.65 4.87 -14.84
N SER A 51 10.88 6.15 -15.11
CA SER A 51 12.04 6.58 -15.91
C SER A 51 13.38 6.24 -15.27
N PHE A 52 13.44 5.97 -13.97
CA PHE A 52 14.65 5.54 -13.27
C PHE A 52 14.83 4.02 -13.23
N LEU A 53 13.83 3.24 -13.59
CA LEU A 53 13.95 1.79 -13.59
C LEU A 53 14.75 1.27 -14.79
N LYS A 54 15.53 0.22 -14.55
CA LYS A 54 16.04 -0.64 -15.61
C LYS A 54 14.87 -1.31 -16.34
N GLU A 55 15.11 -1.90 -17.50
CA GLU A 55 14.11 -2.65 -18.27
C GLU A 55 13.39 -3.69 -17.42
N ASN A 56 14.13 -4.46 -16.63
CA ASN A 56 13.61 -5.44 -15.68
C ASN A 56 13.47 -4.88 -14.25
N GLY A 57 13.43 -3.57 -14.07
CA GLY A 57 13.36 -2.95 -12.76
C GLY A 57 11.96 -3.00 -12.16
N THR A 58 11.90 -2.93 -10.84
CA THR A 58 10.68 -3.09 -10.05
C THR A 58 10.35 -1.82 -9.27
N LEU A 59 9.12 -1.34 -9.39
CA LEU A 59 8.54 -0.36 -8.49
C LEU A 59 7.96 -1.06 -7.25
N ILE A 60 8.33 -0.58 -6.07
CA ILE A 60 7.71 -0.96 -4.79
C ILE A 60 6.93 0.25 -4.29
N LEU A 61 5.62 0.14 -4.25
CA LEU A 61 4.71 1.22 -3.87
C LEU A 61 3.93 0.81 -2.63
N ALA A 62 3.89 1.69 -1.61
CA ALA A 62 2.98 1.53 -0.48
C ALA A 62 2.14 2.79 -0.31
N ILE A 63 0.83 2.59 -0.12
CA ILE A 63 -0.17 3.67 -0.03
C ILE A 63 -1.40 3.21 0.77
N GLU A 64 -2.08 4.14 1.44
CA GLU A 64 -3.38 3.88 2.04
C GLU A 64 -4.44 3.56 0.98
N ASN A 65 -5.36 2.68 1.34
CA ASN A 65 -6.53 2.39 0.53
C ASN A 65 -7.64 3.41 0.82
N GLN A 66 -8.11 4.11 -0.21
CA GLN A 66 -9.26 5.02 -0.14
C GLN A 66 -10.48 4.36 0.55
N LEU A 67 -10.69 3.07 0.29
CA LEU A 67 -11.81 2.27 0.82
C LEU A 67 -11.38 1.38 2.00
N GLY A 68 -10.31 1.74 2.72
CA GLY A 68 -9.88 0.99 3.89
C GLY A 68 -10.97 0.87 4.94
N LEU A 69 -11.15 -0.33 5.50
CA LEU A 69 -12.20 -0.62 6.49
C LEU A 69 -12.15 0.34 7.68
N LYS A 70 -10.96 0.80 8.07
CA LYS A 70 -10.76 1.79 9.13
C LYS A 70 -11.58 3.06 8.92
N TYR A 71 -11.74 3.52 7.67
CA TYR A 71 -12.50 4.74 7.37
C TYR A 71 -14.01 4.55 7.49
N PHE A 72 -14.54 3.38 7.13
CA PHE A 72 -15.94 3.01 7.41
C PHE A 72 -16.19 2.89 8.92
N ASN A 73 -15.16 2.54 9.68
CA ASN A 73 -15.20 2.43 11.13
C ASN A 73 -15.05 3.78 11.86
N GLY A 74 -14.95 4.89 11.11
CA GLY A 74 -14.90 6.24 11.65
C GLY A 74 -13.51 6.83 11.85
N CYS A 75 -12.44 6.12 11.43
CA CYS A 75 -11.12 6.74 11.39
C CYS A 75 -11.11 7.94 10.45
N ALA A 76 -10.41 8.98 10.84
CA ALA A 76 -10.14 10.12 9.96
C ALA A 76 -9.24 9.70 8.80
N GLU A 77 -9.38 10.36 7.67
CA GLU A 77 -8.45 10.23 6.54
C GLU A 77 -7.04 10.65 6.98
N ASP A 78 -6.03 9.86 6.61
CA ASP A 78 -4.67 9.95 7.17
C ASP A 78 -3.96 11.28 6.88
N HIS A 79 -4.28 11.94 5.77
CA HIS A 79 -3.57 13.13 5.30
C HIS A 79 -4.31 14.42 5.62
N LEU A 80 -5.66 14.39 5.64
CA LEU A 80 -6.51 15.56 5.83
C LEU A 80 -7.17 15.60 7.22
N GLY A 81 -7.12 14.49 7.97
CA GLY A 81 -7.69 14.39 9.31
C GLY A 81 -9.22 14.51 9.35
N ARG A 82 -9.91 14.24 8.23
CA ARG A 82 -11.36 14.38 8.10
C ARG A 82 -12.04 13.02 8.07
N PRO A 83 -12.98 12.71 8.99
CA PRO A 83 -13.73 11.45 8.97
C PRO A 83 -14.53 11.29 7.68
N PHE A 84 -14.61 10.07 7.15
CA PHE A 84 -15.36 9.69 5.96
C PHE A 84 -14.94 10.36 4.64
N HIS A 85 -13.92 11.21 4.65
CA HIS A 85 -13.49 12.00 3.50
C HIS A 85 -13.08 11.12 2.31
N SER A 86 -12.26 10.10 2.55
CA SER A 86 -11.79 9.17 1.52
C SER A 86 -12.92 8.37 0.87
N ILE A 87 -13.80 7.76 1.69
CA ILE A 87 -14.88 6.90 1.19
C ILE A 87 -15.99 7.66 0.47
N THR A 88 -16.08 8.96 0.67
CA THR A 88 -17.04 9.86 -0.02
C THR A 88 -16.41 10.61 -1.19
N ASP A 89 -15.14 10.32 -1.50
CA ASP A 89 -14.39 10.89 -2.64
C ASP A 89 -14.41 12.42 -2.68
N LEU A 90 -14.20 13.06 -1.53
CA LEU A 90 -14.28 14.51 -1.38
C LEU A 90 -12.92 15.22 -1.57
N TYR A 91 -11.96 14.58 -2.20
CA TYR A 91 -10.65 15.18 -2.47
C TYR A 91 -10.77 16.39 -3.40
N GLY A 92 -10.21 17.52 -2.95
CA GLY A 92 -10.16 18.75 -3.71
C GLY A 92 -8.88 18.89 -4.56
N PRO A 93 -8.84 19.84 -5.49
CA PRO A 93 -7.62 20.16 -6.24
C PRO A 93 -6.46 20.52 -5.32
N GLY A 94 -5.31 19.87 -5.51
CA GLY A 94 -4.10 20.10 -4.72
C GLY A 94 -4.13 19.48 -3.31
N GLU A 95 -5.11 18.68 -2.97
CA GLU A 95 -5.10 17.85 -1.75
C GLU A 95 -4.42 16.49 -2.01
N PRO A 96 -3.82 15.87 -0.98
CA PRO A 96 -3.40 14.47 -1.09
C PRO A 96 -4.57 13.58 -1.47
N VAL A 97 -4.30 12.55 -2.30
CA VAL A 97 -5.34 11.64 -2.82
C VAL A 97 -4.93 10.19 -2.65
N THR A 98 -5.84 9.36 -2.16
CA THR A 98 -5.68 7.91 -2.12
C THR A 98 -6.63 7.23 -3.11
N PHE A 99 -6.39 5.96 -3.40
CA PHE A 99 -7.12 5.21 -4.42
C PHE A 99 -7.63 3.90 -3.84
N GLY A 100 -8.81 3.47 -4.24
CA GLY A 100 -9.21 2.09 -4.12
C GLY A 100 -8.37 1.18 -5.04
N ARG A 101 -8.36 -0.13 -4.79
CA ARG A 101 -7.52 -1.10 -5.52
C ARG A 101 -7.66 -0.98 -7.04
N CYS A 102 -8.89 -0.94 -7.57
CA CYS A 102 -9.13 -0.80 -9.01
C CYS A 102 -8.57 0.51 -9.58
N GLY A 103 -8.76 1.63 -8.89
CA GLY A 103 -8.25 2.93 -9.32
C GLY A 103 -6.72 2.96 -9.36
N LEU A 104 -6.07 2.40 -8.34
CA LEU A 104 -4.61 2.29 -8.30
C LEU A 104 -4.07 1.39 -9.41
N MET A 105 -4.71 0.24 -9.66
CA MET A 105 -4.36 -0.66 -10.77
C MET A 105 -4.41 0.07 -12.12
N GLN A 106 -5.45 0.86 -12.35
CA GLN A 106 -5.61 1.64 -13.59
C GLN A 106 -4.51 2.70 -13.74
N LYS A 107 -4.19 3.44 -12.67
CA LYS A 107 -3.11 4.45 -12.68
C LYS A 107 -1.75 3.81 -12.96
N LEU A 108 -1.43 2.71 -12.33
CA LEU A 108 -0.20 1.95 -12.60
C LEU A 108 -0.16 1.46 -14.05
N GLY A 109 -1.25 0.90 -14.56
CA GLY A 109 -1.35 0.44 -15.95
C GLY A 109 -1.16 1.59 -16.96
N GLN A 110 -1.79 2.75 -16.74
CA GLN A 110 -1.62 3.96 -17.55
C GLN A 110 -0.17 4.46 -17.55
N ALA A 111 0.52 4.33 -16.42
CA ALA A 111 1.94 4.66 -16.31
C ALA A 111 2.87 3.61 -16.94
N GLY A 112 2.32 2.47 -17.44
CA GLY A 112 3.05 1.43 -18.15
C GLY A 112 3.58 0.32 -17.25
N PHE A 113 3.08 0.17 -16.04
CA PHE A 113 3.33 -0.98 -15.17
C PHE A 113 2.28 -2.06 -15.48
N VAL A 114 2.67 -3.03 -16.31
CA VAL A 114 1.75 -4.07 -16.82
C VAL A 114 1.61 -5.24 -15.87
N GLN A 115 2.67 -5.55 -15.12
CA GLN A 115 2.64 -6.57 -14.09
C GLN A 115 2.47 -5.90 -12.72
N GLN A 116 1.47 -6.32 -11.97
CA GLN A 116 1.16 -5.75 -10.67
C GLN A 116 0.78 -6.86 -9.70
N THR A 117 1.47 -6.93 -8.57
CA THR A 117 1.17 -7.85 -7.47
C THR A 117 0.81 -7.04 -6.25
N PHE A 118 -0.40 -7.23 -5.75
CA PHE A 118 -0.87 -6.59 -4.53
C PHE A 118 -0.60 -7.47 -3.32
N LEU A 119 -0.03 -6.86 -2.30
CA LEU A 119 0.11 -7.41 -0.97
C LEU A 119 -0.66 -6.52 0.01
N PHE A 120 -1.18 -7.12 1.06
CA PHE A 120 -2.07 -6.45 2.02
C PHE A 120 -1.40 -6.41 3.40
N PRO A 121 -0.75 -5.28 3.76
CA PRO A 121 -0.17 -5.09 5.09
C PRO A 121 -1.25 -4.76 6.12
N PHE A 122 -1.19 -5.42 7.27
CA PHE A 122 -2.07 -5.20 8.41
C PHE A 122 -1.27 -4.93 9.69
N PRO A 123 -1.76 -4.02 10.55
CA PRO A 123 -2.99 -3.21 10.40
C PRO A 123 -2.85 -2.12 9.36
N ASP A 124 -1.64 -1.72 8.97
CA ASP A 124 -1.32 -0.66 8.01
C ASP A 124 0.12 -0.85 7.48
N TYR A 125 0.46 -0.31 6.30
CA TYR A 125 1.80 -0.44 5.70
C TYR A 125 2.89 0.27 6.50
N LYS A 126 2.55 1.28 7.32
CA LYS A 126 3.52 2.05 8.12
C LYS A 126 4.18 1.21 9.22
N LEU A 127 3.41 0.34 9.85
CA LEU A 127 3.87 -0.57 10.91
C LEU A 127 3.16 -1.93 10.77
N PRO A 128 3.46 -2.71 9.73
CA PRO A 128 2.77 -3.96 9.51
C PRO A 128 3.20 -5.02 10.53
N GLU A 129 2.22 -5.70 11.11
CA GLU A 129 2.43 -6.93 11.89
C GLU A 129 2.21 -8.17 11.02
N LEU A 130 1.41 -8.03 9.97
CA LEU A 130 1.05 -9.11 9.07
C LEU A 130 1.06 -8.59 7.64
N LEU A 131 1.66 -9.35 6.73
CA LEU A 131 1.61 -9.12 5.30
C LEU A 131 0.94 -10.33 4.63
N ILE A 132 -0.11 -10.08 3.85
CA ILE A 132 -0.94 -11.12 3.23
C ILE A 132 -0.82 -11.01 1.71
N SER A 133 -0.67 -12.16 1.02
CA SER A 133 -0.65 -12.23 -0.44
C SER A 133 -2.07 -12.37 -1.03
N GLU A 134 -2.23 -12.08 -2.32
CA GLU A 134 -3.47 -12.39 -3.04
C GLU A 134 -3.76 -13.90 -3.06
N ALA A 135 -2.73 -14.75 -3.11
CA ALA A 135 -2.89 -16.21 -3.08
C ALA A 135 -3.58 -16.69 -1.79
N ALA A 136 -3.29 -16.05 -0.66
CA ALA A 136 -3.92 -16.37 0.61
C ALA A 136 -5.42 -16.12 0.63
N LEU A 137 -5.91 -15.12 -0.13
CA LEU A 137 -7.32 -14.72 -0.13
C LEU A 137 -8.23 -15.79 -0.72
N SER A 138 -7.73 -16.58 -1.64
CA SER A 138 -8.46 -17.66 -2.32
C SER A 138 -8.02 -19.07 -1.90
N HIS A 139 -7.12 -19.18 -0.92
CA HIS A 139 -6.58 -20.47 -0.52
C HIS A 139 -7.63 -21.30 0.26
N PRO A 140 -7.90 -22.55 -0.13
CA PRO A 140 -9.07 -23.28 0.36
C PRO A 140 -8.98 -23.68 1.83
N THR A 141 -7.78 -23.78 2.40
CA THR A 141 -7.55 -24.23 3.79
C THR A 141 -6.87 -23.16 4.65
N PHE A 142 -6.51 -22.00 4.09
CA PHE A 142 -5.87 -20.91 4.82
C PHE A 142 -6.91 -19.84 5.16
N LEU A 143 -7.27 -19.74 6.43
CA LEU A 143 -8.29 -18.81 6.90
C LEU A 143 -7.66 -17.47 7.32
N VAL A 144 -7.48 -16.56 6.36
CA VAL A 144 -6.89 -15.22 6.58
C VAL A 144 -7.55 -14.50 7.76
N ALA A 145 -8.86 -14.61 7.91
CA ALA A 145 -9.60 -13.96 8.99
C ALA A 145 -9.14 -14.38 10.40
N ASP A 146 -8.59 -15.58 10.55
CA ASP A 146 -8.08 -16.06 11.84
C ASP A 146 -6.75 -15.37 12.22
N LEU A 147 -5.98 -14.91 11.25
CA LEU A 147 -4.81 -14.06 11.49
C LEU A 147 -5.20 -12.62 11.83
N LEU A 148 -6.26 -12.11 11.20
CA LEU A 148 -6.68 -10.72 11.31
C LEU A 148 -7.44 -10.39 12.61
N HIS A 149 -7.87 -11.39 13.39
CA HIS A 149 -8.65 -11.17 14.60
C HIS A 149 -7.93 -10.34 15.69
N ARG A 150 -6.61 -10.15 15.56
CA ARG A 150 -5.79 -9.33 16.47
C ARG A 150 -5.32 -8.02 15.83
N CYS A 151 -5.53 -7.85 14.53
CA CYS A 151 -5.07 -6.68 13.80
C CYS A 151 -6.17 -5.62 13.78
N SER A 152 -5.97 -4.53 14.52
CA SER A 152 -6.81 -3.32 14.45
C SER A 152 -5.97 -2.17 13.95
N ALA A 153 -6.51 -1.35 13.05
CA ALA A 153 -5.86 -0.12 12.66
C ALA A 153 -5.65 0.78 13.89
N PRO A 154 -4.43 1.31 14.13
CA PRO A 154 -4.22 2.29 15.17
C PRO A 154 -5.05 3.54 14.85
N GLN A 155 -5.63 4.14 15.89
CA GLN A 155 -6.31 5.42 15.73
C GLN A 155 -5.28 6.53 15.67
N HIS A 156 -5.24 7.22 14.55
CA HIS A 156 -4.54 8.48 14.41
C HIS A 156 -5.59 9.61 14.36
N GLY A 157 -5.88 10.25 15.50
CA GLY A 157 -6.80 11.39 15.55
C GLY A 157 -7.69 11.46 16.79
N PHE A 158 -8.44 12.56 16.89
CA PHE A 158 -9.15 12.99 18.10
C PHE A 158 -10.53 12.30 18.33
N ASN A 159 -10.97 11.40 17.46
CA ASN A 159 -12.28 10.76 17.59
C ASN A 159 -12.14 9.29 17.91
N ASP A 160 -12.46 8.94 19.16
CA ASP A 160 -12.57 7.56 19.66
C ASP A 160 -13.87 6.84 19.20
N LEU A 161 -14.57 7.38 18.23
CA LEU A 161 -15.83 6.84 17.74
C LEU A 161 -15.59 5.73 16.72
N ARG A 162 -15.38 4.51 17.22
CA ARG A 162 -15.46 3.31 16.39
C ARG A 162 -16.90 2.83 16.29
N SER A 163 -17.37 2.63 15.06
CA SER A 163 -18.72 2.13 14.81
C SER A 163 -18.84 0.65 15.10
N PHE A 164 -17.75 -0.11 14.97
CA PHE A 164 -17.69 -1.55 15.22
C PHE A 164 -16.26 -1.99 15.60
N PHE A 165 -16.13 -3.21 16.08
CA PHE A 165 -14.83 -3.82 16.39
C PHE A 165 -14.27 -4.47 15.12
N GLU A 166 -13.34 -3.82 14.47
CA GLU A 166 -12.77 -4.17 13.16
C GLU A 166 -12.29 -5.64 13.06
N PRO A 167 -11.58 -6.22 14.06
CA PRO A 167 -11.16 -7.61 14.01
C PRO A 167 -12.28 -8.63 13.80
N LEU A 168 -13.50 -8.34 14.27
CA LEU A 168 -14.64 -9.23 14.07
C LEU A 168 -15.27 -9.12 12.67
N ALA A 169 -15.09 -7.98 12.00
CA ALA A 169 -15.64 -7.76 10.67
C ALA A 169 -14.88 -8.55 9.59
N TRP A 170 -13.58 -8.80 9.77
CA TRP A 170 -12.72 -9.45 8.77
C TRP A 170 -13.22 -10.82 8.32
N ARG A 171 -13.84 -11.59 9.20
CA ARG A 171 -14.41 -12.89 8.83
C ARG A 171 -15.54 -12.77 7.81
N ALA A 172 -16.47 -11.86 8.02
CA ALA A 172 -17.55 -11.61 7.07
C ALA A 172 -17.02 -11.04 5.75
N ILE A 173 -16.05 -10.13 5.82
CA ILE A 173 -15.41 -9.50 4.67
C ILE A 173 -14.66 -10.55 3.83
N ALA A 174 -13.86 -11.40 4.46
CA ALA A 174 -13.12 -12.47 3.78
C ALA A 174 -14.07 -13.48 3.12
N ASN A 175 -15.12 -13.91 3.82
CA ASN A 175 -16.12 -14.84 3.28
C ASN A 175 -16.89 -14.30 2.06
N ASN A 176 -16.89 -12.98 1.86
CA ASN A 176 -17.52 -12.33 0.71
C ASN A 176 -16.51 -11.85 -0.34
N ASN A 177 -15.24 -12.28 -0.25
CA ASN A 177 -14.13 -11.90 -1.16
C ASN A 177 -13.87 -10.38 -1.24
N LEU A 178 -14.17 -9.64 -0.17
CA LEU A 178 -14.00 -8.18 -0.13
C LEU A 178 -12.70 -7.74 0.57
N LEU A 179 -11.88 -8.68 1.04
CA LEU A 179 -10.69 -8.35 1.84
C LEU A 179 -9.69 -7.51 1.04
N ALA A 180 -9.45 -7.87 -0.22
CA ALA A 180 -8.55 -7.13 -1.09
C ALA A 180 -8.98 -5.67 -1.31
N ASP A 181 -10.29 -5.43 -1.37
CA ASP A 181 -10.83 -4.10 -1.64
C ASP A 181 -10.99 -3.24 -0.37
N LEU A 182 -11.09 -3.87 0.81
CA LEU A 182 -11.28 -3.20 2.10
C LEU A 182 -10.04 -3.23 3.01
N ALA A 183 -8.94 -3.86 2.61
CA ALA A 183 -7.67 -3.74 3.33
C ALA A 183 -7.29 -2.26 3.53
N ASN A 184 -6.72 -1.91 4.70
CA ASN A 184 -6.48 -0.51 5.06
C ASN A 184 -5.40 0.17 4.22
N SER A 185 -4.51 -0.61 3.62
CA SER A 185 -3.43 -0.14 2.74
C SER A 185 -2.97 -1.23 1.78
N PHE A 186 -2.17 -0.82 0.81
CA PHE A 186 -1.57 -1.69 -0.19
C PHE A 186 -0.04 -1.59 -0.16
N LEU A 187 0.62 -2.72 -0.40
CA LEU A 187 2.00 -2.78 -0.86
C LEU A 187 1.96 -3.41 -2.25
N VAL A 188 2.37 -2.66 -3.27
CA VAL A 188 2.31 -3.10 -4.66
C VAL A 188 3.72 -3.28 -5.20
N ILE A 189 3.96 -4.43 -5.80
CA ILE A 189 5.16 -4.75 -6.57
C ILE A 189 4.77 -4.69 -8.04
N ALA A 190 5.37 -3.76 -8.79
CA ALA A 190 4.97 -3.51 -10.16
C ALA A 190 6.18 -3.43 -11.12
N SER A 191 6.03 -3.96 -12.34
CA SER A 191 7.08 -3.94 -13.36
C SER A 191 6.53 -3.59 -14.76
N GLN A 192 7.43 -3.17 -15.64
CA GLN A 192 7.11 -2.76 -17.01
C GLN A 192 6.87 -3.94 -17.94
N GLU A 193 7.49 -5.08 -17.65
CA GLU A 193 7.40 -6.29 -18.45
C GLU A 193 6.83 -7.45 -17.63
N ASN A 194 6.38 -8.47 -18.33
CA ASN A 194 5.93 -9.73 -17.73
C ASN A 194 7.16 -10.57 -17.32
N THR A 195 8.05 -9.93 -16.57
CA THR A 195 9.26 -10.57 -16.06
C THR A 195 8.86 -11.39 -14.83
N SER A 196 9.24 -12.65 -14.82
CA SER A 196 9.23 -13.49 -13.64
C SER A 196 10.34 -13.03 -12.67
N HIS A 197 10.24 -11.81 -12.16
CA HIS A 197 10.95 -11.55 -10.91
C HIS A 197 10.29 -12.44 -9.87
N ASP A 198 11.10 -13.18 -9.14
CA ASP A 198 10.67 -13.96 -8.00
C ASP A 198 10.07 -13.01 -6.94
N VAL A 199 8.86 -12.53 -7.23
CA VAL A 199 7.92 -12.15 -6.19
C VAL A 199 7.87 -13.37 -5.27
N PRO A 200 7.97 -13.19 -3.94
CA PRO A 200 8.07 -14.29 -2.98
C PRO A 200 7.24 -15.47 -3.43
N ALA A 201 7.87 -16.62 -3.44
CA ALA A 201 7.43 -17.86 -4.10
C ALA A 201 5.91 -17.99 -4.15
N ARG A 202 5.35 -18.46 -5.25
CA ARG A 202 3.89 -18.63 -5.46
C ARG A 202 3.19 -19.36 -4.31
N ASP A 203 3.96 -20.02 -3.43
CA ASP A 203 3.50 -20.77 -2.27
C ASP A 203 3.50 -19.96 -0.97
N TRP A 204 3.95 -18.68 -1.00
CA TRP A 204 3.92 -17.81 0.16
C TRP A 204 2.53 -17.17 0.31
N LEU A 205 1.88 -17.40 1.44
CA LEU A 205 0.53 -16.92 1.73
C LEU A 205 0.55 -15.67 2.61
N ALA A 206 1.36 -15.68 3.67
CA ALA A 206 1.45 -14.57 4.60
C ALA A 206 2.78 -14.58 5.36
N SER A 207 3.19 -13.40 5.85
CA SER A 207 4.24 -13.26 6.86
C SER A 207 3.71 -12.49 8.07
N HIS A 208 4.02 -13.02 9.25
CA HIS A 208 3.75 -12.35 10.53
C HIS A 208 5.06 -11.86 11.14
N TYR A 209 5.09 -10.59 11.54
CA TYR A 209 6.24 -9.91 12.14
C TYR A 209 6.00 -9.64 13.61
N THR A 210 6.94 -9.98 14.47
CA THR A 210 6.86 -9.68 15.90
C THR A 210 7.51 -8.32 16.20
N ALA A 211 6.71 -7.24 16.18
CA ALA A 211 7.21 -5.89 16.32
C ALA A 211 7.58 -5.47 17.76
N ASN A 212 6.96 -6.08 18.79
CA ASN A 212 7.10 -5.67 20.20
C ASN A 212 8.10 -6.54 20.99
N ARG A 213 9.23 -6.90 20.37
CA ARG A 213 10.29 -7.69 21.02
C ARG A 213 11.64 -7.01 20.89
N LEU A 214 12.59 -7.38 21.77
CA LEU A 214 13.98 -6.97 21.58
C LEU A 214 14.47 -7.49 20.22
N PRO A 215 15.34 -6.74 19.50
CA PRO A 215 15.80 -7.10 18.15
C PRO A 215 16.31 -8.53 18.00
N SER A 216 16.94 -9.08 19.06
CA SER A 216 17.42 -10.47 19.11
C SER A 216 16.30 -11.52 19.14
N PHE A 217 15.07 -11.13 19.41
CA PHE A 217 13.87 -11.98 19.46
C PHE A 217 12.81 -11.58 18.44
N ALA A 218 13.10 -10.59 17.59
CA ALA A 218 12.24 -10.26 16.47
C ALA A 218 12.28 -11.42 15.46
N MET A 219 11.10 -11.93 15.09
CA MET A 219 10.97 -13.07 14.18
C MET A 219 9.95 -12.75 13.10
N GLU A 220 10.22 -13.27 11.91
CA GLU A 220 9.25 -13.43 10.85
C GLU A 220 8.76 -14.89 10.85
N THR A 221 7.45 -15.08 10.74
CA THR A 221 6.83 -16.40 10.57
C THR A 221 6.13 -16.41 9.22
N GLY A 222 6.60 -17.20 8.29
CA GLY A 222 5.96 -17.45 7.00
C GLY A 222 4.90 -18.55 7.06
N PHE A 223 3.85 -18.40 6.25
CA PHE A 223 2.76 -19.35 6.08
C PHE A 223 2.64 -19.78 4.63
#